data_bb558ef9ffb6201c02885939a4b64fbb
#
_entry.id   bb558ef9ffb6201c02885939a4b64fbb
#
_cell.length_a   1.000
_cell.length_b   1.000
_cell.length_c   1.000
_cell.angle_alpha   90.00
_cell.angle_beta   90.00
_cell.angle_gamma   90.00
#
_symmetry.space_group_name_H-M   'P 1'
#
loop_
_entity.id
_entity.type
_entity.pdbx_description
1 polymer ?
#
loop_
_entity_poly.entity_id
_entity_poly.type
_entity_poly.pdbx_seq_one_letter_code
_entity_poly.pdbx_strand_id
1 'polypeptide(L)'
;MRPRIQLATVAFLVALAPVPAAAQGGADADTREVQAYRLTMPKLRQLNQFVADLYRQRDADPAYQQLKKKKAELAALEAKEDLTEAEAERIARLEEEIREAEEAEEDEGLDPEGQTLSSMAERMAADPHISSALKSAGLAAREAATLQLAFFQAALTAELLESGTIKEIPKEANTENVRFYQAHKAEIATLTALAEREQE
;
A
#
# COMPACT_ATOMS: atom_id res chain seq x y z
N MET A 1 -26.43 -14.69 7.13
CA MET A 1 -25.07 -14.30 7.54
C MET A 1 -24.27 -14.03 6.28
N ARG A 2 -23.96 -12.76 5.96
CA ARG A 2 -23.14 -12.37 4.81
C ARG A 2 -21.71 -12.17 5.34
N PRO A 3 -20.68 -12.80 4.76
CA PRO A 3 -19.32 -12.54 5.15
C PRO A 3 -18.97 -11.08 4.82
N ARG A 4 -18.64 -10.29 5.84
CA ARG A 4 -17.99 -9.00 5.67
C ARG A 4 -16.55 -9.29 5.28
N ILE A 5 -16.25 -9.16 3.99
CA ILE A 5 -14.87 -9.08 3.51
C ILE A 5 -14.36 -7.71 3.98
N GLN A 6 -13.62 -7.71 5.08
CA GLN A 6 -12.78 -6.58 5.45
C GLN A 6 -11.56 -6.63 4.52
N LEU A 7 -11.65 -5.90 3.41
CA LEU A 7 -10.47 -5.48 2.65
C LEU A 7 -9.65 -4.60 3.62
N ALA A 8 -8.58 -5.16 4.15
CA ALA A 8 -7.51 -4.37 4.73
C ALA A 8 -6.89 -3.56 3.58
N THR A 9 -7.49 -2.42 3.33
CA THR A 9 -7.03 -1.44 2.36
C THR A 9 -5.75 -0.87 2.96
N VAL A 10 -4.61 -1.20 2.38
CA VAL A 10 -3.44 -0.33 2.47
C VAL A 10 -3.89 0.95 1.78
N ALA A 11 -4.45 1.85 2.57
CA ALA A 11 -4.99 3.12 2.12
C ALA A 11 -3.82 4.05 1.83
N PHE A 12 -3.24 3.94 0.64
CA PHE A 12 -2.51 5.03 0.04
C PHE A 12 -3.55 6.05 -0.43
N LEU A 13 -3.93 6.96 0.46
CA LEU A 13 -4.78 8.10 0.16
C LEU A 13 -3.96 9.09 -0.68
N VAL A 14 -4.02 8.94 -2.01
CA VAL A 14 -3.61 10.03 -2.91
C VAL A 14 -4.72 11.07 -2.88
N ALA A 15 -4.57 12.07 -2.02
CA ALA A 15 -5.39 13.27 -2.08
C ALA A 15 -5.10 14.00 -3.41
N LEU A 16 -6.07 14.03 -4.30
CA LEU A 16 -6.07 14.87 -5.50
C LEU A 16 -6.27 16.34 -5.07
N ALA A 17 -5.19 16.98 -4.60
CA ALA A 17 -5.14 18.42 -4.43
C ALA A 17 -4.75 19.08 -5.78
N PRO A 18 -5.27 20.28 -6.11
CA PRO A 18 -4.89 20.98 -7.35
C PRO A 18 -3.42 21.38 -7.29
N VAL A 19 -2.62 20.79 -8.18
CA VAL A 19 -1.17 21.04 -8.31
C VAL A 19 -0.93 22.42 -8.94
N PRO A 20 -0.04 23.27 -8.38
CA PRO A 20 0.32 24.53 -8.99
C PRO A 20 1.00 24.35 -10.36
N ALA A 21 0.73 25.26 -11.29
CA ALA A 21 1.06 25.17 -12.72
C ALA A 21 2.54 24.90 -13.08
N ALA A 22 3.49 25.15 -12.18
CA ALA A 22 4.91 24.88 -12.40
C ALA A 22 5.31 23.40 -12.29
N ALA A 23 4.50 22.57 -11.65
CA ALA A 23 4.73 21.11 -11.51
C ALA A 23 4.05 20.28 -12.61
N GLN A 24 3.26 20.92 -13.49
CA GLN A 24 2.39 20.22 -14.46
C GLN A 24 3.16 19.41 -15.52
N GLY A 25 4.36 19.85 -15.93
CA GLY A 25 5.13 19.17 -16.97
C GLY A 25 5.62 17.76 -16.56
N GLY A 26 6.01 17.58 -15.29
CA GLY A 26 6.42 16.29 -14.75
C GLY A 26 5.21 15.37 -14.52
N ALA A 27 4.16 15.90 -13.91
CA ALA A 27 2.92 15.17 -13.64
C ALA A 27 2.25 14.63 -14.92
N ASP A 28 2.27 15.40 -16.01
CA ASP A 28 1.74 14.98 -17.32
C ASP A 28 2.56 13.84 -17.95
N ALA A 29 3.88 13.82 -17.74
CA ALA A 29 4.75 12.74 -18.24
C ALA A 29 4.54 11.45 -17.45
N ASP A 30 4.50 11.54 -16.13
CA ASP A 30 4.26 10.42 -15.23
C ASP A 30 2.86 9.81 -15.46
N THR A 31 1.84 10.65 -15.60
CA THR A 31 0.48 10.19 -15.93
C THR A 31 0.45 9.41 -17.24
N ARG A 32 1.13 9.91 -18.28
CA ARG A 32 1.21 9.20 -19.57
C ARG A 32 1.96 7.88 -19.46
N GLU A 33 3.03 7.81 -18.65
CA GLU A 33 3.77 6.57 -18.40
C GLU A 33 2.87 5.53 -17.72
N VAL A 34 2.14 5.92 -16.67
CA VAL A 34 1.18 5.04 -15.98
C VAL A 34 0.08 4.57 -16.93
N GLN A 35 -0.49 5.47 -17.73
CA GLN A 35 -1.53 5.15 -18.72
C GLN A 35 -1.01 4.22 -19.84
N ALA A 36 0.23 4.37 -20.25
CA ALA A 36 0.85 3.53 -21.27
C ALA A 36 1.29 2.17 -20.75
N TYR A 37 1.45 2.01 -19.42
CA TYR A 37 1.88 0.76 -18.81
C TYR A 37 0.82 -0.32 -18.98
N ARG A 38 1.25 -1.54 -19.36
CA ARG A 38 0.35 -2.69 -19.54
C ARG A 38 0.51 -3.69 -18.40
N LEU A 39 -0.57 -3.92 -17.67
CA LEU A 39 -0.62 -4.96 -16.64
C LEU A 39 -0.58 -6.36 -17.27
N THR A 40 0.16 -7.23 -16.64
CA THR A 40 0.22 -8.66 -17.00
C THR A 40 0.34 -9.50 -15.73
N MET A 41 -0.15 -10.74 -15.75
CA MET A 41 -0.03 -11.64 -14.59
C MET A 41 1.41 -11.87 -14.14
N PRO A 42 2.42 -12.06 -15.03
CA PRO A 42 3.82 -12.13 -14.59
C PRO A 42 4.28 -10.89 -13.81
N LYS A 43 3.91 -9.68 -14.25
CA LYS A 43 4.26 -8.44 -13.54
C LYS A 43 3.56 -8.32 -12.20
N LEU A 44 2.29 -8.72 -12.11
CA LEU A 44 1.57 -8.75 -10.82
C LEU A 44 2.18 -9.77 -9.85
N ARG A 45 2.66 -10.92 -10.34
CA ARG A 45 3.40 -11.89 -9.50
C ARG A 45 4.72 -11.31 -8.99
N GLN A 46 5.46 -10.57 -9.82
CA GLN A 46 6.66 -9.87 -9.39
C GLN A 46 6.35 -8.80 -8.33
N LEU A 47 5.26 -8.02 -8.52
CA LEU A 47 4.81 -7.05 -7.52
C LEU A 47 4.43 -7.74 -6.20
N ASN A 48 3.69 -8.85 -6.28
CA ASN A 48 3.32 -9.63 -5.10
C ASN A 48 4.55 -10.19 -4.37
N GLN A 49 5.53 -10.71 -5.11
CA GLN A 49 6.81 -11.16 -4.54
C GLN A 49 7.55 -10.03 -3.83
N PHE A 50 7.62 -8.85 -4.45
CA PHE A 50 8.20 -7.66 -3.86
C PHE A 50 7.51 -7.29 -2.52
N VAL A 51 6.18 -7.27 -2.51
CA VAL A 51 5.39 -6.97 -1.30
C VAL A 51 5.62 -8.02 -0.22
N ALA A 52 5.60 -9.31 -0.57
CA ALA A 52 5.86 -10.41 0.37
C ALA A 52 7.28 -10.34 0.97
N ASP A 53 8.28 -9.97 0.17
CA ASP A 53 9.65 -9.77 0.64
C ASP A 53 9.77 -8.60 1.61
N LEU A 54 9.06 -7.49 1.35
CA LEU A 54 9.01 -6.35 2.28
C LEU A 54 8.39 -6.75 3.62
N TYR A 55 7.27 -7.47 3.61
CA TYR A 55 6.64 -7.93 4.85
C TYR A 55 7.55 -8.84 5.64
N ARG A 56 8.23 -9.80 4.98
CA ARG A 56 9.19 -10.69 5.66
C ARG A 56 10.35 -9.93 6.29
N GLN A 57 10.87 -8.90 5.62
CA GLN A 57 11.93 -8.05 6.16
C GLN A 57 11.42 -7.24 7.36
N ARG A 58 10.23 -6.65 7.26
CA ARG A 58 9.61 -5.92 8.37
C ARG A 58 9.35 -6.84 9.57
N ASP A 59 8.81 -8.03 9.34
CA ASP A 59 8.60 -9.00 10.41
C ASP A 59 9.90 -9.52 11.05
N ALA A 60 11.02 -9.43 10.36
CA ALA A 60 12.34 -9.73 10.92
C ALA A 60 12.93 -8.53 11.71
N ASP A 61 12.38 -7.33 11.58
CA ASP A 61 12.85 -6.14 12.27
C ASP A 61 12.53 -6.21 13.77
N PRO A 62 13.54 -6.13 14.67
CA PRO A 62 13.31 -6.13 16.11
C PRO A 62 12.43 -4.97 16.60
N ALA A 63 12.52 -3.78 15.98
CA ALA A 63 11.71 -2.62 16.36
C ALA A 63 10.22 -2.88 16.04
N TYR A 64 9.94 -3.38 14.84
CA TYR A 64 8.59 -3.78 14.45
C TYR A 64 8.02 -4.90 15.34
N GLN A 65 8.83 -5.89 15.70
CA GLN A 65 8.42 -6.95 16.61
C GLN A 65 8.09 -6.43 18.02
N GLN A 66 8.82 -5.41 18.49
CA GLN A 66 8.48 -4.74 19.76
C GLN A 66 7.17 -3.97 19.65
N LEU A 67 6.95 -3.23 18.56
CA LEU A 67 5.69 -2.53 18.31
C LEU A 67 4.50 -3.50 18.26
N LYS A 68 4.64 -4.62 17.55
CA LYS A 68 3.62 -5.69 17.50
C LYS A 68 3.28 -6.24 18.89
N LYS A 69 4.30 -6.44 19.74
CA LYS A 69 4.09 -6.87 21.13
C LYS A 69 3.36 -5.82 21.97
N LYS A 70 3.73 -4.54 21.85
CA LYS A 70 3.05 -3.44 22.54
C LYS A 70 1.57 -3.34 22.15
N LYS A 71 1.28 -3.42 20.84
CA LYS A 71 -0.10 -3.44 20.33
C LYS A 71 -0.92 -4.63 20.85
N ALA A 72 -0.31 -5.81 20.90
CA ALA A 72 -0.96 -6.99 21.45
C ALA A 72 -1.21 -6.87 22.97
N GLU A 73 -0.27 -6.30 23.74
CA GLU A 73 -0.42 -6.02 25.16
C GLU A 73 -1.55 -5.01 25.40
N LEU A 74 -1.59 -3.92 24.62
CA LEU A 74 -2.65 -2.91 24.68
C LEU A 74 -4.02 -3.54 24.42
N ALA A 75 -4.18 -4.28 23.34
CA ALA A 75 -5.45 -4.95 23.02
C ALA A 75 -5.88 -5.96 24.11
N ALA A 76 -4.92 -6.66 24.75
CA ALA A 76 -5.22 -7.58 25.85
C ALA A 76 -5.67 -6.85 27.12
N LEU A 77 -5.14 -5.66 27.39
CA LEU A 77 -5.57 -4.82 28.52
C LEU A 77 -6.94 -4.21 28.26
N GLU A 78 -7.18 -3.65 27.07
CA GLU A 78 -8.46 -3.05 26.68
C GLU A 78 -9.63 -4.07 26.69
N ALA A 79 -9.34 -5.34 26.45
CA ALA A 79 -10.35 -6.40 26.47
C ALA A 79 -10.82 -6.78 27.89
N LYS A 80 -10.23 -6.24 28.95
CA LYS A 80 -10.64 -6.50 30.34
C LYS A 80 -11.84 -5.67 30.74
N GLU A 81 -12.82 -6.29 31.37
CA GLU A 81 -14.03 -5.60 31.89
C GLU A 81 -13.69 -4.73 33.11
N ASP A 82 -12.77 -5.17 33.97
CA ASP A 82 -12.33 -4.46 35.17
C ASP A 82 -10.84 -4.17 35.10
N LEU A 83 -10.49 -2.89 35.06
CA LEU A 83 -9.11 -2.40 35.03
C LEU A 83 -8.69 -1.90 36.41
N THR A 84 -7.53 -2.31 36.86
CA THR A 84 -6.86 -1.67 38.00
C THR A 84 -6.25 -0.33 37.58
N GLU A 85 -6.00 0.56 38.55
CA GLU A 85 -5.35 1.85 38.30
C GLU A 85 -3.99 1.69 37.59
N ALA A 86 -3.20 0.69 37.99
CA ALA A 86 -1.92 0.39 37.36
C ALA A 86 -2.06 -0.09 35.89
N GLU A 87 -3.13 -0.83 35.58
CA GLU A 87 -3.42 -1.25 34.20
C GLU A 87 -3.89 -0.06 33.33
N ALA A 88 -4.71 0.83 33.89
CA ALA A 88 -5.10 2.06 33.19
C ALA A 88 -3.89 2.97 32.88
N GLU A 89 -2.96 3.14 33.83
CA GLU A 89 -1.70 3.84 33.59
C GLU A 89 -0.82 3.13 32.54
N ARG A 90 -0.85 1.78 32.49
CA ARG A 90 -0.10 1.00 31.50
C ARG A 90 -0.66 1.19 30.11
N ILE A 91 -2.00 1.21 29.96
CA ILE A 91 -2.68 1.52 28.69
C ILE A 91 -2.22 2.88 28.17
N ALA A 92 -2.33 3.95 28.97
CA ALA A 92 -1.94 5.29 28.56
C ALA A 92 -0.47 5.39 28.09
N ARG A 93 0.44 4.66 28.76
CA ARG A 93 1.84 4.58 28.34
C ARG A 93 2.02 3.83 27.02
N LEU A 94 1.32 2.70 26.85
CA LEU A 94 1.39 1.91 25.61
C LEU A 94 0.85 2.69 24.41
N GLU A 95 -0.27 3.40 24.57
CA GLU A 95 -0.84 4.28 23.54
C GLU A 95 0.18 5.33 23.08
N GLU A 96 0.85 6.00 24.04
CA GLU A 96 1.86 7.00 23.72
C GLU A 96 3.09 6.39 23.03
N GLU A 97 3.62 5.27 23.55
CA GLU A 97 4.77 4.58 22.97
C GLU A 97 4.49 4.03 21.56
N ILE A 98 3.24 3.61 21.28
CA ILE A 98 2.79 3.16 19.97
C ILE A 98 2.67 4.35 19.03
N ARG A 99 2.05 5.45 19.48
CA ARG A 99 1.89 6.68 18.71
C ARG A 99 3.25 7.26 18.28
N GLU A 100 4.20 7.36 19.22
CA GLU A 100 5.57 7.85 18.92
C GLU A 100 6.28 6.98 17.87
N ALA A 101 6.10 5.64 17.94
CA ALA A 101 6.70 4.72 16.99
C ALA A 101 6.03 4.83 15.60
N GLU A 102 4.72 5.01 15.54
CA GLU A 102 3.98 5.20 14.28
C GLU A 102 4.29 6.54 13.63
N GLU A 103 4.37 7.62 14.41
CA GLU A 103 4.77 8.95 13.92
C GLU A 103 6.20 8.95 13.35
N ALA A 104 7.12 8.19 13.98
CA ALA A 104 8.47 8.05 13.45
C ALA A 104 8.53 7.30 12.11
N GLU A 105 7.65 6.32 11.90
CA GLU A 105 7.52 5.62 10.61
C GLU A 105 6.84 6.51 9.54
N GLU A 106 5.87 7.36 9.94
CA GLU A 106 5.15 8.25 9.01
C GLU A 106 6.03 9.41 8.54
N ASP A 107 6.91 9.97 9.40
CA ASP A 107 7.81 11.09 9.06
C ASP A 107 8.88 10.69 8.01
N GLU A 108 9.20 9.40 7.89
CA GLU A 108 10.06 8.88 6.82
C GLU A 108 9.36 8.77 5.46
N GLY A 109 8.05 8.90 5.41
CA GLY A 109 7.29 8.47 4.26
C GLY A 109 6.23 9.35 3.71
N LEU A 110 6.16 10.29 3.12
CA LEU A 110 5.07 10.84 2.27
C LEU A 110 4.72 12.31 2.55
N ASP A 111 5.54 13.20 2.00
CA ASP A 111 5.01 14.49 1.56
C ASP A 111 4.14 14.24 0.31
N PRO A 112 2.80 14.29 0.40
CA PRO A 112 1.93 14.05 -0.75
C PRO A 112 1.98 15.20 -1.77
N GLU A 113 2.51 16.38 -1.38
CA GLU A 113 2.64 17.52 -2.26
C GLU A 113 3.88 17.39 -3.14
N GLY A 114 3.71 16.93 -4.37
CA GLY A 114 4.77 16.89 -5.38
C GLY A 114 5.37 15.51 -5.68
N GLN A 115 4.72 14.43 -5.28
CA GLN A 115 5.20 13.09 -5.61
C GLN A 115 5.14 12.83 -7.12
N THR A 116 6.30 12.68 -7.72
CA THR A 116 6.48 12.20 -9.10
C THR A 116 6.89 10.73 -9.08
N LEU A 117 6.69 10.03 -10.21
CA LEU A 117 7.25 8.68 -10.38
C LEU A 117 8.76 8.63 -10.14
N SER A 118 9.48 9.71 -10.50
CA SER A 118 10.91 9.82 -10.25
C SER A 118 11.23 9.88 -8.77
N SER A 119 10.55 10.74 -8.00
CA SER A 119 10.77 10.86 -6.56
C SER A 119 10.38 9.58 -5.81
N MET A 120 9.32 8.89 -6.24
CA MET A 120 8.96 7.58 -5.69
C MET A 120 10.06 6.54 -5.98
N ALA A 121 10.53 6.47 -7.23
CA ALA A 121 11.57 5.53 -7.63
C ALA A 121 12.91 5.80 -6.92
N GLU A 122 13.28 7.06 -6.73
CA GLU A 122 14.48 7.45 -6.00
C GLU A 122 14.42 7.02 -4.53
N ARG A 123 13.29 7.24 -3.86
CA ARG A 123 13.08 6.77 -2.48
C ARG A 123 13.12 5.24 -2.38
N MET A 124 12.41 4.54 -3.27
CA MET A 124 12.44 3.08 -3.31
C MET A 124 13.86 2.53 -3.56
N ALA A 125 14.68 3.23 -4.34
CA ALA A 125 16.06 2.85 -4.60
C ALA A 125 17.01 3.20 -3.45
N ALA A 126 16.73 4.26 -2.70
CA ALA A 126 17.55 4.73 -1.58
C ALA A 126 17.39 3.86 -0.33
N ASP A 127 16.20 3.29 -0.10
CA ASP A 127 15.96 2.38 1.01
C ASP A 127 16.59 1.01 0.75
N PRO A 128 17.53 0.53 1.61
CA PRO A 128 18.21 -0.75 1.40
C PRO A 128 17.27 -1.96 1.41
N HIS A 129 16.21 -1.94 2.24
CA HIS A 129 15.24 -3.03 2.36
C HIS A 129 14.36 -3.09 1.12
N ILE A 130 13.83 -1.95 0.69
CA ILE A 130 13.04 -1.83 -0.54
C ILE A 130 13.88 -2.23 -1.76
N SER A 131 15.10 -1.69 -1.87
CA SER A 131 16.02 -2.00 -2.97
C SER A 131 16.37 -3.49 -3.03
N SER A 132 16.56 -4.14 -1.88
CA SER A 132 16.78 -5.58 -1.78
C SER A 132 15.58 -6.39 -2.26
N ALA A 133 14.38 -6.05 -1.80
CA ALA A 133 13.13 -6.70 -2.19
C ALA A 133 12.83 -6.53 -3.69
N LEU A 134 13.08 -5.33 -4.25
CA LEU A 134 12.95 -5.07 -5.68
C LEU A 134 13.87 -5.95 -6.52
N LYS A 135 15.13 -6.08 -6.11
CA LYS A 135 16.10 -6.95 -6.79
C LYS A 135 15.67 -8.42 -6.75
N SER A 136 15.18 -8.88 -5.61
CA SER A 136 14.65 -10.25 -5.45
C SER A 136 13.48 -10.52 -6.38
N ALA A 137 12.56 -9.56 -6.52
CA ALA A 137 11.41 -9.65 -7.41
C ALA A 137 11.74 -9.41 -8.90
N GLY A 138 12.95 -8.98 -9.22
CA GLY A 138 13.37 -8.66 -10.59
C GLY A 138 12.68 -7.41 -11.14
N LEU A 139 12.42 -6.42 -10.28
CA LEU A 139 11.80 -5.13 -10.64
C LEU A 139 12.80 -3.98 -10.46
N ALA A 140 12.80 -3.04 -11.42
CA ALA A 140 13.42 -1.74 -11.20
C ALA A 140 12.48 -0.85 -10.38
N ALA A 141 13.04 0.07 -9.56
CA ALA A 141 12.26 0.92 -8.68
C ALA A 141 11.19 1.74 -9.44
N ARG A 142 11.55 2.36 -10.58
CA ARG A 142 10.60 3.10 -11.42
C ARG A 142 9.51 2.20 -11.99
N GLU A 143 9.87 1.00 -12.43
CA GLU A 143 8.90 0.03 -12.93
C GLU A 143 7.94 -0.41 -11.83
N ALA A 144 8.42 -0.66 -10.61
CA ALA A 144 7.58 -1.02 -9.47
C ALA A 144 6.59 0.09 -9.12
N ALA A 145 7.05 1.35 -9.07
CA ALA A 145 6.19 2.51 -8.85
C ALA A 145 5.11 2.65 -9.95
N THR A 146 5.52 2.56 -11.22
CA THR A 146 4.59 2.64 -12.35
C THR A 146 3.57 1.50 -12.34
N LEU A 147 4.02 0.26 -12.10
CA LEU A 147 3.18 -0.93 -12.01
C LEU A 147 2.15 -0.80 -10.87
N GLN A 148 2.59 -0.34 -9.70
CA GLN A 148 1.73 -0.17 -8.54
C GLN A 148 0.63 0.86 -8.81
N LEU A 149 0.97 2.02 -9.39
CA LEU A 149 -0.01 3.05 -9.74
C LEU A 149 -0.97 2.59 -10.84
N ALA A 150 -0.46 1.93 -11.89
CA ALA A 150 -1.29 1.39 -12.97
C ALA A 150 -2.26 0.31 -12.45
N PHE A 151 -1.80 -0.55 -11.55
CA PHE A 151 -2.64 -1.56 -10.90
C PHE A 151 -3.72 -0.93 -10.01
N PHE A 152 -3.34 0.02 -9.16
CA PHE A 152 -4.28 0.73 -8.28
C PHE A 152 -5.36 1.46 -9.08
N GLN A 153 -4.96 2.20 -10.14
CA GLN A 153 -5.91 2.88 -11.02
C GLN A 153 -6.89 1.92 -11.68
N ALA A 154 -6.39 0.79 -12.18
CA ALA A 154 -7.23 -0.23 -12.83
C ALA A 154 -8.20 -0.87 -11.83
N ALA A 155 -7.75 -1.23 -10.64
CA ALA A 155 -8.56 -1.82 -9.59
C ALA A 155 -9.66 -0.87 -9.12
N LEU A 156 -9.29 0.37 -8.77
CA LEU A 156 -10.24 1.39 -8.33
C LEU A 156 -11.30 1.67 -9.41
N THR A 157 -10.88 1.85 -10.66
CA THR A 157 -11.82 2.10 -11.77
C THR A 157 -12.78 0.92 -11.96
N ALA A 158 -12.30 -0.32 -11.88
CA ALA A 158 -13.13 -1.50 -11.99
C ALA A 158 -14.16 -1.60 -10.85
N GLU A 159 -13.77 -1.33 -9.61
CA GLU A 159 -14.67 -1.30 -8.44
C GLU A 159 -15.74 -0.20 -8.57
N LEU A 160 -15.38 0.98 -9.04
CA LEU A 160 -16.32 2.09 -9.27
C LEU A 160 -17.33 1.76 -10.38
N LEU A 161 -16.92 1.04 -11.42
CA LEU A 161 -17.82 0.53 -12.47
C LEU A 161 -18.78 -0.55 -11.91
N GLU A 162 -18.27 -1.51 -11.17
CA GLU A 162 -19.04 -2.60 -10.59
C GLU A 162 -20.06 -2.10 -9.56
N SER A 163 -19.71 -1.09 -8.76
CA SER A 163 -20.64 -0.45 -7.82
C SER A 163 -21.66 0.46 -8.49
N GLY A 164 -21.50 0.76 -9.79
CA GLY A 164 -22.35 1.70 -10.53
C GLY A 164 -22.09 3.17 -10.18
N THR A 165 -21.03 3.48 -9.45
CA THR A 165 -20.61 4.85 -9.11
C THR A 165 -20.23 5.62 -10.37
N ILE A 166 -19.55 4.96 -11.31
CA ILE A 166 -19.29 5.48 -12.66
C ILE A 166 -19.94 4.56 -13.69
N LYS A 167 -20.32 5.12 -14.85
CA LYS A 167 -21.01 4.38 -15.93
C LYS A 167 -20.07 3.96 -17.04
N GLU A 168 -18.94 4.61 -17.17
CA GLU A 168 -17.93 4.39 -18.21
C GLU A 168 -16.52 4.59 -17.66
N ILE A 169 -15.56 3.97 -18.33
CA ILE A 169 -14.14 4.13 -17.96
C ILE A 169 -13.71 5.55 -18.29
N PRO A 170 -13.15 6.31 -17.31
CA PRO A 170 -12.60 7.64 -17.55
C PRO A 170 -11.51 7.62 -18.63
N LYS A 171 -11.40 8.69 -19.41
CA LYS A 171 -10.39 8.80 -20.48
C LYS A 171 -8.95 8.75 -19.97
N GLU A 172 -8.78 9.14 -18.73
CA GLU A 172 -7.50 9.17 -18.00
C GLU A 172 -7.09 7.75 -17.51
N ALA A 173 -8.00 6.78 -17.49
CA ALA A 173 -7.70 5.42 -17.10
C ALA A 173 -7.36 4.54 -18.32
N ASN A 174 -6.41 3.63 -18.15
CA ASN A 174 -6.08 2.65 -19.17
C ASN A 174 -7.17 1.58 -19.26
N THR A 175 -7.98 1.64 -20.31
CA THR A 175 -9.10 0.73 -20.55
C THR A 175 -8.67 -0.74 -20.61
N GLU A 176 -7.49 -1.04 -21.18
CA GLU A 176 -6.97 -2.42 -21.26
C GLU A 176 -6.64 -2.96 -19.88
N ASN A 177 -6.04 -2.14 -19.02
CA ASN A 177 -5.72 -2.51 -17.64
C ASN A 177 -6.99 -2.74 -16.79
N VAL A 178 -8.02 -1.91 -16.94
CA VAL A 178 -9.30 -2.10 -16.25
C VAL A 178 -9.95 -3.43 -16.65
N ARG A 179 -10.01 -3.72 -17.95
CA ARG A 179 -10.53 -5.01 -18.47
C ARG A 179 -9.68 -6.19 -18.02
N PHE A 180 -8.35 -6.03 -18.01
CA PHE A 180 -7.44 -7.04 -17.50
C PHE A 180 -7.72 -7.34 -16.03
N TYR A 181 -7.84 -6.31 -15.18
CA TYR A 181 -8.18 -6.49 -13.77
C TYR A 181 -9.51 -7.24 -13.60
N GLN A 182 -10.56 -6.82 -14.28
CA GLN A 182 -11.88 -7.49 -14.22
C GLN A 182 -11.80 -8.95 -14.63
N ALA A 183 -11.07 -9.25 -15.71
CA ALA A 183 -10.92 -10.62 -16.22
C ALA A 183 -10.12 -11.54 -15.28
N HIS A 184 -9.20 -10.98 -14.49
CA HIS A 184 -8.31 -11.75 -13.60
C HIS A 184 -8.58 -11.52 -12.11
N LYS A 185 -9.71 -10.88 -11.74
CA LYS A 185 -10.02 -10.47 -10.35
C LYS A 185 -9.85 -11.61 -9.33
N ALA A 186 -10.33 -12.81 -9.65
CA ALA A 186 -10.23 -13.97 -8.76
C ALA A 186 -8.79 -14.46 -8.58
N GLU A 187 -7.99 -14.47 -9.66
CA GLU A 187 -6.57 -14.85 -9.60
C GLU A 187 -5.76 -13.81 -8.83
N ILE A 188 -6.03 -12.52 -9.05
CA ILE A 188 -5.41 -11.40 -8.32
C ILE A 188 -5.74 -11.48 -6.84
N ALA A 189 -7.01 -11.70 -6.47
CA ALA A 189 -7.41 -11.88 -5.07
C ALA A 189 -6.69 -13.05 -4.39
N THR A 190 -6.44 -14.14 -5.13
CA THR A 190 -5.66 -15.26 -4.62
C THR A 190 -4.20 -14.89 -4.38
N LEU A 191 -3.59 -14.11 -5.27
CA LEU A 191 -2.22 -13.62 -5.11
C LEU A 191 -2.07 -12.72 -3.88
N THR A 192 -2.98 -11.76 -3.69
CA THR A 192 -2.95 -10.86 -2.53
C THR A 192 -3.19 -11.59 -1.21
N ALA A 193 -4.13 -12.54 -1.18
CA ALA A 193 -4.38 -13.37 0.01
C ALA A 193 -3.18 -14.25 0.42
N LEU A 194 -2.33 -14.65 -0.52
CA LEU A 194 -1.09 -15.36 -0.20
C LEU A 194 -0.08 -14.46 0.50
N ALA A 195 0.06 -13.21 0.05
CA ALA A 195 0.91 -12.23 0.73
C ALA A 195 0.40 -11.87 2.14
N GLU A 196 -0.92 -11.84 2.34
CA GLU A 196 -1.53 -11.57 3.65
C GLU A 196 -1.33 -12.73 4.64
N ARG A 197 -1.37 -13.99 4.19
CA ARG A 197 -1.15 -15.15 5.05
C ARG A 197 0.28 -15.30 5.56
N GLU A 198 1.24 -14.74 4.85
CA GLU A 198 2.63 -14.67 5.33
C GLU A 198 2.80 -13.61 6.45
N GLN A 199 1.73 -12.86 6.80
CA GLN A 199 1.71 -11.84 7.86
C GLN A 199 1.13 -12.34 9.20
N GLU A 200 0.44 -13.47 9.23
CA GLU A 200 -0.10 -14.09 10.47
C GLU A 200 0.93 -14.98 11.17
#